data_9f6ae36351f3eeb510bb67a402df05a5
#
_entry.id   9f6ae36351f3eeb510bb67a402df05a5
#
_cell.length_a   1.000
_cell.length_b   1.000
_cell.length_c   1.000
_cell.angle_alpha   90.00
_cell.angle_beta   90.00
_cell.angle_gamma   90.00
#
_symmetry.space_group_name_H-M   'P 1'
#
loop_
_entity.id
_entity.type
_entity.pdbx_description
1 polymer ?
#
loop_
_entity_poly.entity_id
_entity_poly.type
_entity_poly.pdbx_seq_one_letter_code
_entity_poly.pdbx_strand_id
1 'polypeptide(L)'
;MEGLQTVLEPAAAQAVAVVLHELATNASKYGALSDAKGQIRLTWTRSEDGQLALRWTELGGPSVNEPERKGFGSRLIEGTISPLGGKVLFDWRSEGLVCEIVVPT
;
A
#
# COMPACT_ATOMS: atom_id res chain seq x y z
N MET A 1 -3.25 14.26 -4.34
CA MET A 1 -2.34 13.38 -5.06
C MET A 1 -2.16 13.85 -6.48
N GLU A 2 -0.94 13.89 -6.91
CA GLU A 2 -0.61 14.19 -8.29
C GLU A 2 0.03 12.98 -8.94
N GLY A 3 -0.21 12.81 -10.23
CA GLY A 3 0.35 11.72 -10.98
C GLY A 3 -0.31 11.64 -12.35
N LEU A 4 0.09 10.65 -13.10
CA LEU A 4 -0.53 10.39 -14.39
C LEU A 4 -1.96 9.94 -14.18
N GLN A 5 -2.84 10.47 -14.98
CA GLN A 5 -4.21 10.01 -14.99
C GLN A 5 -4.24 8.56 -15.50
N THR A 6 -4.80 7.69 -14.68
CA THR A 6 -4.88 6.27 -15.02
C THR A 6 -6.33 5.81 -14.88
N VAL A 7 -6.82 5.13 -15.91
CA VAL A 7 -8.14 4.53 -15.89
C VAL A 7 -7.98 3.05 -15.55
N LEU A 8 -8.59 2.62 -14.46
CA LEU A 8 -8.57 1.23 -14.02
C LEU A 8 -9.90 0.56 -14.34
N GLU A 9 -9.85 -0.72 -14.64
CA GLU A 9 -11.06 -1.52 -14.69
C GLU A 9 -11.72 -1.54 -13.30
N PRO A 10 -13.06 -1.69 -13.24
CA PRO A 10 -13.76 -1.62 -11.96
C PRO A 10 -13.23 -2.57 -10.89
N ALA A 11 -12.87 -3.80 -11.27
CA ALA A 11 -12.34 -4.77 -10.31
C ALA A 11 -10.98 -4.32 -9.74
N ALA A 12 -10.12 -3.78 -10.60
CA ALA A 12 -8.81 -3.28 -10.16
C ALA A 12 -8.97 -2.03 -9.28
N ALA A 13 -9.85 -1.11 -9.66
CA ALA A 13 -10.11 0.09 -8.89
C ALA A 13 -10.63 -0.25 -7.48
N GLN A 14 -11.54 -1.20 -7.40
CA GLN A 14 -12.10 -1.64 -6.13
C GLN A 14 -11.03 -2.30 -5.26
N ALA A 15 -10.20 -3.14 -5.84
CA ALA A 15 -9.11 -3.80 -5.13
C ALA A 15 -8.10 -2.78 -4.57
N VAL A 16 -7.72 -1.79 -5.37
CA VAL A 16 -6.81 -0.73 -4.93
C VAL A 16 -7.43 0.06 -3.78
N ALA A 17 -8.72 0.39 -3.87
CA ALA A 17 -9.41 1.10 -2.80
C ALA A 17 -9.40 0.33 -1.48
N VAL A 18 -9.66 -0.97 -1.53
CA VAL A 18 -9.62 -1.84 -0.34
C VAL A 18 -8.22 -1.84 0.28
N VAL A 19 -7.20 -2.00 -0.54
CA VAL A 19 -5.81 -2.04 -0.08
C VAL A 19 -5.40 -0.73 0.56
N LEU A 20 -5.70 0.40 -0.06
CA LEU A 20 -5.38 1.71 0.50
C LEU A 20 -6.10 1.95 1.82
N HIS A 21 -7.35 1.52 1.93
CA HIS A 21 -8.10 1.63 3.17
C HIS A 21 -7.45 0.81 4.29
N GLU A 22 -7.03 -0.41 4.01
CA GLU A 22 -6.35 -1.26 4.99
C GLU A 22 -5.00 -0.69 5.41
N LEU A 23 -4.22 -0.18 4.46
CA LEU A 23 -2.95 0.46 4.78
C LEU A 23 -3.15 1.70 5.65
N ALA A 24 -4.16 2.51 5.35
CA ALA A 24 -4.46 3.69 6.14
C ALA A 24 -4.92 3.33 7.56
N THR A 25 -5.76 2.30 7.70
CA THR A 25 -6.22 1.82 8.99
C THR A 25 -5.05 1.32 9.84
N ASN A 26 -4.16 0.54 9.24
CA ASN A 26 -2.98 0.03 9.94
C ASN A 26 -2.02 1.16 10.31
N ALA A 27 -1.84 2.14 9.44
CA ALA A 27 -1.01 3.31 9.74
C ALA A 27 -1.56 4.10 10.93
N SER A 28 -2.88 4.24 11.04
CA SER A 28 -3.53 4.93 12.14
C SER A 28 -3.35 4.20 13.47
N LYS A 29 -3.36 2.87 13.44
CA LYS A 29 -3.28 2.06 14.66
C LYS A 29 -1.84 1.80 15.10
N TYR A 30 -0.95 1.52 14.16
CA TYR A 30 0.36 0.96 14.46
C TYR A 30 1.52 1.70 13.79
N GLY A 31 1.26 2.51 12.78
CA GLY A 31 2.29 3.09 11.92
C GLY A 31 2.33 4.61 11.96
N ALA A 32 2.68 5.20 10.83
CA ALA A 32 2.98 6.62 10.73
C ALA A 32 1.86 7.53 11.24
N LEU A 33 0.61 7.19 10.97
CA LEU A 33 -0.51 8.04 11.38
C LEU A 33 -0.88 7.90 12.86
N SER A 34 -0.25 7.00 13.60
CA SER A 34 -0.39 6.90 15.05
C SER A 34 0.41 7.96 15.79
N ASP A 35 1.25 8.70 15.07
CA ASP A 35 2.07 9.78 15.63
C ASP A 35 1.76 11.06 14.87
N ALA A 36 1.66 12.18 15.60
CA ALA A 36 1.34 13.48 15.02
C ALA A 36 2.37 13.94 13.97
N LYS A 37 3.59 13.43 14.03
CA LYS A 37 4.66 13.76 13.09
C LYS A 37 4.71 12.81 11.90
N GLY A 38 3.88 11.77 11.92
CA GLY A 38 3.88 10.77 10.87
C GLY A 38 3.29 11.29 9.58
N GLN A 39 3.81 10.78 8.48
CA GLN A 39 3.38 11.16 7.14
C GLN A 39 3.25 9.93 6.26
N ILE A 40 2.35 10.02 5.30
CA ILE A 40 2.19 9.01 4.26
C ILE A 40 2.55 9.64 2.93
N ARG A 41 3.38 8.96 2.17
CA ARG A 41 3.67 9.32 0.79
C ARG A 41 3.14 8.21 -0.12
N LEU A 42 2.28 8.59 -1.05
CA LEU A 42 1.75 7.66 -2.04
C LEU A 42 2.20 8.12 -3.42
N THR A 43 2.90 7.26 -4.12
CA THR A 43 3.32 7.52 -5.50
C THR A 43 2.86 6.36 -6.38
N TRP A 44 2.70 6.63 -7.67
CA TRP A 44 2.37 5.59 -8.61
C TRP A 44 2.99 5.86 -9.96
N THR A 45 3.26 4.77 -10.68
CA THR A 45 3.79 4.82 -12.04
C THR A 45 3.06 3.77 -12.86
N ARG A 46 3.00 3.99 -14.15
CA ARG A 46 2.44 3.02 -15.08
C ARG A 46 3.57 2.53 -15.98
N SER A 47 3.70 1.21 -16.09
CA SER A 47 4.72 0.62 -16.94
C SER A 47 4.23 0.53 -18.39
N GLU A 48 5.18 0.32 -19.31
CA GLU A 48 4.87 0.22 -20.74
C GLU A 48 4.00 -1.00 -21.06
N ASP A 49 4.10 -2.04 -20.24
CA ASP A 49 3.29 -3.25 -20.42
C ASP A 49 1.90 -3.17 -19.78
N GLY A 50 1.52 -1.99 -19.35
CA GLY A 50 0.16 -1.75 -18.84
C GLY A 50 -0.05 -2.09 -17.38
N GLN A 51 1.02 -2.21 -16.59
CA GLN A 51 0.90 -2.42 -15.15
C GLN A 51 0.95 -1.10 -14.39
N LEU A 52 0.16 -1.02 -13.31
CA LEU A 52 0.19 0.11 -12.40
C LEU A 52 0.96 -0.32 -11.15
N ALA A 53 2.00 0.43 -10.81
CA ALA A 53 2.77 0.23 -9.59
C ALA A 53 2.49 1.36 -8.62
N LEU A 54 2.01 0.99 -7.43
CA LEU A 54 1.73 1.92 -6.34
C LEU A 54 2.78 1.71 -5.25
N ARG A 55 3.25 2.81 -4.66
CA ARG A 55 4.18 2.73 -3.54
C ARG A 55 3.66 3.56 -2.39
N TRP A 56 3.39 2.90 -1.28
CA TRP A 56 2.95 3.48 -0.02
C TRP A 56 4.17 3.54 0.91
N THR A 57 4.50 4.74 1.36
CA THR A 57 5.65 4.94 2.25
C THR A 57 5.20 5.66 3.51
N GLU A 58 5.48 5.06 4.66
CA GLU A 58 5.20 5.64 5.97
C GLU A 58 6.50 6.23 6.54
N LEU A 59 6.43 7.48 7.00
CA LEU A 59 7.58 8.21 7.51
C LEU A 59 7.21 8.93 8.79
N GLY A 60 8.18 9.08 9.71
CA GLY A 60 8.03 9.91 10.90
C GLY A 60 7.18 9.31 12.00
N GLY A 61 6.71 8.11 11.83
CA GLY A 61 5.97 7.38 12.86
C GLY A 61 6.90 6.54 13.73
N PRO A 62 6.32 5.74 14.64
CA PRO A 62 7.13 4.84 15.47
C PRO A 62 7.78 3.75 14.64
N SER A 63 8.90 3.24 15.10
CA SER A 63 9.51 2.06 14.50
C SER A 63 8.55 0.88 14.60
N VAL A 64 8.43 0.11 13.54
CA VAL A 64 7.55 -1.05 13.50
C VAL A 64 8.34 -2.29 13.15
N ASN A 65 7.93 -3.41 13.74
CA ASN A 65 8.47 -4.72 13.42
C ASN A 65 7.41 -5.51 12.65
N GLU A 66 7.86 -6.28 11.68
CA GLU A 66 6.97 -7.12 10.90
C GLU A 66 6.04 -7.98 11.76
N PRO A 67 6.54 -8.70 12.80
CA PRO A 67 5.66 -9.54 13.62
C PRO A 67 4.55 -8.78 14.34
N GLU A 68 4.75 -7.49 14.63
CA GLU A 68 3.75 -6.69 15.33
C GLU A 68 2.62 -6.23 14.41
N ARG A 69 2.92 -6.03 13.14
CA ARG A 69 1.94 -5.53 12.16
C ARG A 69 1.43 -6.60 11.22
N LYS A 70 2.16 -7.69 11.08
CA LYS A 70 1.79 -8.76 10.18
C LYS A 70 0.62 -9.53 10.79
N GLY A 71 -0.50 -9.51 10.12
CA GLY A 71 -1.70 -10.16 10.62
C GLY A 71 -2.77 -10.16 9.56
N PHE A 72 -4.01 -10.06 9.99
CA PHE A 72 -5.17 -10.16 9.11
C PHE A 72 -5.13 -9.12 7.98
N GLY A 73 -4.73 -7.88 8.27
CA GLY A 73 -4.67 -6.83 7.27
C GLY A 73 -3.72 -7.14 6.12
N SER A 74 -2.53 -7.69 6.43
CA SER A 74 -1.58 -8.09 5.39
C SER A 74 -2.13 -9.22 4.52
N ARG A 75 -2.81 -10.17 5.13
CA ARG A 75 -3.44 -11.28 4.40
C ARG A 75 -4.57 -10.79 3.52
N LEU A 76 -5.34 -9.83 4.01
CA LEU A 76 -6.42 -9.24 3.22
C LEU A 76 -5.87 -8.53 1.99
N ILE A 77 -4.80 -7.77 2.16
CA ILE A 77 -4.16 -7.05 1.06
C ILE A 77 -3.66 -8.03 0.00
N GLU A 78 -2.91 -9.04 0.41
CA GLU A 78 -2.39 -10.04 -0.51
C GLU A 78 -3.52 -10.81 -1.20
N GLY A 79 -4.55 -11.20 -0.44
CA GLY A 79 -5.70 -11.92 -0.97
C GLY A 79 -6.55 -11.10 -1.93
N THR A 80 -6.50 -9.77 -1.81
CA THR A 80 -7.24 -8.87 -2.70
C THR A 80 -6.50 -8.67 -4.02
N ILE A 81 -5.18 -8.58 -3.98
CA ILE A 81 -4.35 -8.26 -5.16
C ILE A 81 -3.97 -9.50 -5.95
N SER A 82 -3.68 -10.62 -5.27
CA SER A 82 -3.22 -11.85 -5.91
C SER A 82 -4.16 -12.38 -6.99
N PRO A 83 -5.49 -12.43 -6.77
CA PRO A 83 -6.42 -12.94 -7.79
C PRO A 83 -6.45 -12.10 -9.06
N LEU A 84 -6.00 -10.86 -9.02
CA LEU A 84 -5.94 -9.98 -10.20
C LEU A 84 -4.67 -10.19 -11.01
N GLY A 85 -3.79 -11.10 -10.58
CA GLY A 85 -2.48 -11.27 -11.20
C GLY A 85 -1.47 -10.23 -10.75
N GLY A 86 -1.77 -9.51 -9.69
CA GLY A 86 -0.89 -8.50 -9.12
C GLY A 86 0.04 -9.05 -8.08
N LYS A 87 0.88 -8.17 -7.54
CA LYS A 87 1.87 -8.51 -6.51
C LYS A 87 1.85 -7.46 -5.43
N VAL A 88 2.17 -7.90 -4.20
CA VAL A 88 2.31 -7.00 -3.05
C VAL A 88 3.64 -7.33 -2.37
N LEU A 89 4.41 -6.30 -2.06
CA LEU A 89 5.68 -6.46 -1.35
C LEU A 89 5.67 -5.53 -0.14
N PHE A 90 5.91 -6.09 1.04
CA PHE A 90 6.06 -5.34 2.28
C PHE A 90 7.53 -5.23 2.64
N ASP A 91 7.99 -4.01 2.90
CA ASP A 91 9.35 -3.74 3.35
C ASP A 91 9.27 -2.98 4.68
N TRP A 92 9.61 -3.70 5.77
CA TRP A 92 9.50 -3.18 7.13
C TRP A 92 10.83 -2.52 7.51
N ARG A 93 10.88 -1.20 7.37
CA ARG A 93 12.07 -0.42 7.65
C ARG A 93 11.98 0.28 8.99
N SER A 94 13.15 0.70 9.52
CA SER A 94 13.18 1.45 10.78
C SER A 94 12.45 2.78 10.67
N GLU A 95 12.42 3.39 9.49
CA GLU A 95 11.72 4.64 9.23
C GLU A 95 10.21 4.45 9.10
N GLY A 96 9.75 3.25 8.84
CA GLY A 96 8.36 2.91 8.65
C GLY A 96 8.17 1.87 7.56
N LEU A 97 6.93 1.52 7.31
CA LEU A 97 6.57 0.54 6.28
C LEU A 97 6.67 1.15 4.89
N VAL A 98 7.25 0.40 3.97
CA VAL A 98 7.11 0.65 2.54
C VAL A 98 6.35 -0.53 1.96
N CYS A 99 5.24 -0.26 1.26
CA CYS A 99 4.44 -1.29 0.62
C CYS A 99 4.34 -0.99 -0.86
N GLU A 100 4.74 -1.93 -1.70
CA GLU A 100 4.62 -1.80 -3.14
C GLU A 100 3.54 -2.75 -3.65
N ILE A 101 2.67 -2.22 -4.50
CA ILE A 101 1.54 -2.96 -5.05
C ILE A 101 1.61 -2.79 -6.57
N VAL A 102 1.61 -3.91 -7.28
CA VAL A 102 1.60 -3.91 -8.75
C VAL A 102 0.32 -4.59 -9.20
N VAL A 103 -0.46 -3.92 -10.02
CA VAL A 103 -1.70 -4.48 -10.57
C VAL A 103 -1.71 -4.32 -12.09
N PRO A 104 -2.19 -5.33 -12.81
CA PRO A 104 -2.45 -5.19 -14.26
C PRO A 104 -3.58 -4.19 -14.49
N THR A 105 -3.46 -3.44 -15.57
CA THR A 105 -4.50 -2.48 -15.97
C THR A 105 -4.95 -2.68 -17.40
#